data_7e147f0cd1f6ef7448bea202a0687992
#
_entry.id   7e147f0cd1f6ef7448bea202a0687992
#
_cell.length_a   1.000
_cell.length_b   1.000
_cell.length_c   1.000
_cell.angle_alpha   90.00
_cell.angle_beta   90.00
_cell.angle_gamma   90.00
#
_symmetry.space_group_name_H-M   'P 1'
#
loop_
_entity.id
_entity.type
_entity.pdbx_description
1 polymer ?
#
loop_
_entity_poly.entity_id
_entity_poly.type
_entity_poly.pdbx_seq_one_letter_code
_entity_poly.pdbx_strand_id
1 'polypeptide(L)'
;RYSTLGVVPPNGPNDPAVAGSWFLPLRHDRIKTDTTPSAKLAEQLKEVCPLLAEQSPERPLGLFDSEFGSGAFLELTADIDCDLLFRIKPNRKFYRAPGPYKGRGRYPVHGDVFRLSQNKTWHDADEQWECDDE
;
A
#
# COMPACT_ATOMS: atom_id res chain seq x y z
N ARG A 1 -10.98 -16.44 10.29
CA ARG A 1 -10.65 -15.63 9.12
C ARG A 1 -9.47 -16.24 8.38
N TYR A 2 -9.34 -15.92 7.09
CA TYR A 2 -8.24 -16.36 6.24
C TYR A 2 -7.62 -15.15 5.53
N SER A 3 -6.34 -15.26 5.21
CA SER A 3 -5.60 -14.34 4.35
C SER A 3 -5.19 -15.07 3.09
N THR A 4 -5.45 -14.50 1.94
CA THR A 4 -5.07 -15.05 0.64
C THR A 4 -4.25 -14.02 -0.12
N LEU A 5 -3.05 -14.39 -0.52
CA LEU A 5 -2.19 -13.64 -1.42
C LEU A 5 -2.09 -14.40 -2.74
N GLY A 6 -2.18 -13.71 -3.84
CA GLY A 6 -2.06 -14.31 -5.17
C GLY A 6 -1.62 -13.32 -6.22
N VAL A 7 -1.41 -13.81 -7.42
CA VAL A 7 -0.97 -13.03 -8.58
C VAL A 7 -2.13 -12.83 -9.54
N VAL A 8 -2.22 -11.61 -10.05
CA VAL A 8 -3.05 -11.25 -11.20
C VAL A 8 -2.11 -11.07 -12.39
N PRO A 9 -2.41 -11.65 -13.57
CA PRO A 9 -1.53 -11.52 -14.71
C PRO A 9 -1.44 -10.06 -15.18
N PRO A 10 -0.29 -9.64 -15.71
CA PRO A 10 -0.07 -8.27 -16.20
C PRO A 10 -0.91 -7.91 -17.43
N ASN A 11 -1.35 -8.90 -18.19
CA ASN A 11 -2.14 -8.68 -19.39
C ASN A 11 -3.56 -8.27 -19.02
N GLY A 12 -3.88 -7.02 -19.31
CA GLY A 12 -5.15 -6.42 -19.00
C GLY A 12 -6.33 -7.02 -19.79
N PRO A 13 -7.55 -6.54 -19.55
CA PRO A 13 -8.80 -7.05 -20.12
C PRO A 13 -8.87 -6.97 -21.65
N ASN A 14 -7.91 -6.34 -22.31
CA ASN A 14 -7.84 -6.17 -23.76
C ASN A 14 -7.00 -7.25 -24.48
N ASP A 15 -6.36 -8.18 -23.76
CA ASP A 15 -5.70 -9.31 -24.40
C ASP A 15 -6.76 -10.38 -24.72
N PRO A 16 -7.06 -10.63 -26.01
CA PRO A 16 -8.05 -11.62 -26.41
C PRO A 16 -7.65 -13.06 -26.05
N ALA A 17 -6.40 -13.30 -25.69
CA ALA A 17 -5.92 -14.60 -25.21
C ALA A 17 -6.26 -14.83 -23.74
N VAL A 18 -6.65 -13.77 -22.98
CA VAL A 18 -7.02 -13.83 -21.56
C VAL A 18 -8.47 -13.40 -21.42
N ALA A 19 -9.39 -14.27 -21.82
CA ALA A 19 -10.81 -14.08 -21.58
C ALA A 19 -11.14 -14.26 -20.09
N GLY A 20 -11.02 -13.19 -19.31
CA GLY A 20 -11.39 -13.12 -17.89
C GLY A 20 -10.23 -12.79 -16.98
N SER A 21 -10.50 -11.99 -15.95
CA SER A 21 -9.55 -11.77 -14.85
C SER A 21 -9.45 -13.04 -14.01
N TRP A 22 -8.32 -13.73 -14.06
CA TRP A 22 -8.06 -14.84 -13.16
C TRP A 22 -7.11 -14.40 -12.05
N PHE A 23 -7.22 -15.07 -10.94
CA PHE A 23 -6.39 -14.86 -9.75
C PHE A 23 -5.75 -16.19 -9.39
N LEU A 24 -4.42 -16.25 -9.41
CA LEU A 24 -3.68 -17.44 -8.98
C LEU A 24 -3.30 -17.30 -7.52
N PRO A 25 -3.93 -18.04 -6.60
CA PRO A 25 -3.55 -18.00 -5.20
C PRO A 25 -2.18 -18.62 -4.99
N LEU A 26 -1.26 -17.88 -4.38
CA LEU A 26 0.09 -18.35 -4.02
C LEU A 26 0.15 -18.78 -2.56
N ARG A 27 -0.56 -18.09 -1.68
CA ARG A 27 -0.66 -18.39 -0.26
C ARG A 27 -2.08 -18.24 0.23
N HIS A 28 -2.50 -19.18 1.07
CA HIS A 28 -3.79 -19.15 1.74
C HIS A 28 -3.64 -19.64 3.16
N ASP A 29 -3.66 -18.73 4.13
CA ASP A 29 -3.38 -19.05 5.52
C ASP A 29 -4.53 -18.66 6.45
N ARG A 30 -4.74 -19.47 7.48
CA ARG A 30 -5.66 -19.12 8.56
C ARG A 30 -5.04 -18.03 9.44
N ILE A 31 -5.79 -16.97 9.68
CA ILE A 31 -5.41 -15.93 10.65
C ILE A 31 -5.76 -16.46 12.05
N LYS A 32 -4.77 -16.63 12.90
CA LYS A 32 -4.93 -17.02 14.29
C LYS A 32 -5.51 -15.87 15.11
N THR A 33 -6.06 -16.17 16.29
CA THR A 33 -6.69 -15.17 17.18
C THR A 33 -5.70 -14.15 17.75
N ASP A 34 -4.44 -14.51 17.82
CA ASP A 34 -3.33 -13.68 18.31
C ASP A 34 -2.65 -12.85 17.20
N THR A 35 -3.08 -12.99 15.95
CA THR A 35 -2.47 -12.36 14.79
C THR A 35 -3.47 -11.43 14.10
N THR A 36 -3.00 -10.23 13.70
CA THR A 36 -3.83 -9.30 12.91
C THR A 36 -3.79 -9.66 11.42
N PRO A 37 -4.83 -9.31 10.63
CA PRO A 37 -4.79 -9.47 9.16
C PRO A 37 -3.57 -8.81 8.52
N SER A 38 -3.20 -7.60 8.98
CA SER A 38 -2.03 -6.88 8.48
C SER A 38 -0.72 -7.60 8.76
N ALA A 39 -0.54 -8.15 9.96
CA ALA A 39 0.65 -8.92 10.31
C ALA A 39 0.76 -10.21 9.50
N LYS A 40 -0.36 -10.91 9.31
CA LYS A 40 -0.38 -12.14 8.49
C LYS A 40 -0.07 -11.84 7.03
N LEU A 41 -0.62 -10.76 6.47
CA LEU A 41 -0.34 -10.36 5.10
C LEU A 41 1.13 -9.94 4.92
N ALA A 42 1.69 -9.19 5.87
CA ALA A 42 3.11 -8.82 5.84
C ALA A 42 4.03 -10.06 5.87
N GLU A 43 3.69 -11.07 6.69
CA GLU A 43 4.39 -12.37 6.72
C GLU A 43 4.33 -13.07 5.34
N GLN A 44 3.14 -13.12 4.72
CA GLN A 44 2.97 -13.70 3.38
C GLN A 44 3.76 -12.96 2.31
N LEU A 45 3.80 -11.61 2.36
CA LEU A 45 4.59 -10.80 1.43
C LEU A 45 6.10 -11.05 1.59
N LYS A 46 6.60 -11.17 2.82
CA LYS A 46 8.01 -11.50 3.10
C LYS A 46 8.44 -12.84 2.51
N GLU A 47 7.52 -13.80 2.44
CA GLU A 47 7.80 -15.10 1.84
C GLU A 47 7.67 -15.09 0.31
N VAL A 48 6.69 -14.36 -0.24
CA VAL A 48 6.32 -14.44 -1.67
C VAL A 48 7.12 -13.45 -2.52
N CYS A 49 7.36 -12.21 -2.06
CA CYS A 49 8.04 -11.19 -2.87
C CYS A 49 9.45 -11.62 -3.34
N PRO A 50 10.29 -12.26 -2.52
CA PRO A 50 11.58 -12.76 -2.99
C PRO A 50 11.46 -13.81 -4.10
N LEU A 51 10.45 -14.70 -4.02
CA LEU A 51 10.22 -15.73 -5.04
C LEU A 51 9.74 -15.12 -6.36
N LEU A 52 8.95 -14.04 -6.31
CA LEU A 52 8.54 -13.31 -7.51
C LEU A 52 9.72 -12.57 -8.14
N ALA A 53 10.59 -11.97 -7.33
CA ALA A 53 11.79 -11.28 -7.81
C ALA A 53 12.78 -12.22 -8.51
N GLU A 54 12.83 -13.50 -8.16
CA GLU A 54 13.62 -14.51 -8.88
C GLU A 54 13.07 -14.82 -10.29
N GLN A 55 11.77 -14.58 -10.52
CA GLN A 55 11.10 -14.89 -11.77
C GLN A 55 11.04 -13.70 -12.75
N SER A 56 11.20 -12.47 -12.24
CA SER A 56 11.12 -11.24 -13.05
C SER A 56 12.14 -10.23 -12.55
N PRO A 57 12.82 -9.50 -13.47
CA PRO A 57 13.70 -8.39 -13.09
C PRO A 57 12.90 -7.18 -12.57
N GLU A 58 11.60 -7.15 -12.80
CA GLU A 58 10.73 -6.07 -12.35
C GLU A 58 10.37 -6.25 -10.89
N ARG A 59 10.28 -5.14 -10.17
CA ARG A 59 9.88 -5.10 -8.79
C ARG A 59 8.40 -5.47 -8.65
N PRO A 60 8.03 -6.41 -7.76
CA PRO A 60 6.63 -6.78 -7.58
C PRO A 60 5.78 -5.60 -7.14
N LEU A 61 4.58 -5.44 -7.71
CA LEU A 61 3.58 -4.45 -7.31
C LEU A 61 2.45 -5.12 -6.53
N GLY A 62 2.36 -4.84 -5.25
CA GLY A 62 1.28 -5.28 -4.39
C GLY A 62 0.06 -4.35 -4.45
N LEU A 63 -1.12 -4.90 -4.74
CA LEU A 63 -2.40 -4.17 -4.78
C LEU A 63 -3.24 -4.49 -3.55
N PHE A 64 -3.63 -3.46 -2.80
CA PHE A 64 -4.31 -3.64 -1.52
C PHE A 64 -5.57 -2.79 -1.39
N ASP A 65 -6.60 -3.35 -0.75
CA ASP A 65 -7.79 -2.58 -0.40
C ASP A 65 -7.51 -1.64 0.80
N SER A 66 -8.43 -0.75 1.02
CA SER A 66 -8.41 0.29 2.04
C SER A 66 -8.24 -0.20 3.50
N GLU A 67 -8.44 -1.49 3.76
CA GLU A 67 -8.20 -2.11 5.06
C GLU A 67 -6.70 -2.09 5.43
N PHE A 68 -5.82 -2.24 4.44
CA PHE A 68 -4.38 -2.29 4.64
C PHE A 68 -3.68 -0.93 4.53
N GLY A 69 -4.35 0.12 4.09
CA GLY A 69 -3.78 1.48 4.00
C GLY A 69 -3.59 2.14 5.37
N SER A 70 -2.73 1.58 6.23
CA SER A 70 -2.44 2.09 7.58
C SER A 70 -0.94 2.22 7.81
N GLY A 71 -0.53 3.20 8.65
CA GLY A 71 0.88 3.38 9.02
C GLY A 71 1.50 2.12 9.62
N ALA A 72 0.75 1.39 10.45
CA ALA A 72 1.22 0.13 11.04
C ALA A 72 1.50 -0.96 9.98
N PHE A 73 0.73 -1.02 8.89
CA PHE A 73 1.02 -1.96 7.81
C PHE A 73 2.25 -1.52 7.01
N LEU A 74 2.41 -0.22 6.76
CA LEU A 74 3.61 0.31 6.10
C LEU A 74 4.88 0.04 6.90
N GLU A 75 4.84 0.15 8.23
CA GLU A 75 5.96 -0.23 9.10
C GLU A 75 6.30 -1.72 9.01
N LEU A 76 5.28 -2.59 8.98
CA LEU A 76 5.46 -4.04 8.86
C LEU A 76 6.05 -4.48 7.51
N THR A 77 5.91 -3.67 6.49
CA THR A 77 6.32 -3.96 5.11
C THR A 77 7.49 -3.11 4.62
N ALA A 78 8.03 -2.22 5.47
CA ALA A 78 9.08 -1.27 5.08
C ALA A 78 10.39 -1.92 4.61
N ASP A 79 10.65 -3.15 5.05
CA ASP A 79 11.83 -3.95 4.70
C ASP A 79 11.60 -4.92 3.52
N ILE A 80 10.39 -4.90 2.92
CA ILE A 80 10.04 -5.78 1.80
C ILE A 80 10.31 -5.07 0.49
N ASP A 81 11.04 -5.71 -0.41
CA ASP A 81 11.31 -5.19 -1.75
C ASP A 81 10.11 -5.40 -2.68
N CYS A 82 9.11 -4.53 -2.52
CA CYS A 82 7.84 -4.57 -3.23
C CYS A 82 7.24 -3.17 -3.26
N ASP A 83 6.70 -2.76 -4.40
CA ASP A 83 5.91 -1.54 -4.49
C ASP A 83 4.49 -1.80 -3.98
N LEU A 84 3.94 -0.85 -3.22
CA LEU A 84 2.65 -1.03 -2.56
C LEU A 84 1.65 0.01 -3.05
N LEU A 85 0.56 -0.43 -3.67
CA LEU A 85 -0.54 0.44 -4.09
C LEU A 85 -1.78 0.17 -3.24
N PHE A 86 -2.26 1.20 -2.57
CA PHE A 86 -3.42 1.12 -1.67
C PHE A 86 -4.59 1.94 -2.16
N ARG A 87 -5.78 1.36 -2.06
CA ARG A 87 -6.99 2.17 -2.05
C ARG A 87 -7.11 2.88 -0.70
N ILE A 88 -7.21 4.20 -0.71
CA ILE A 88 -7.31 5.00 0.51
C ILE A 88 -8.77 5.42 0.75
N LYS A 89 -9.24 5.28 1.99
CA LYS A 89 -10.57 5.78 2.39
C LYS A 89 -10.58 7.31 2.40
N PRO A 90 -11.63 7.97 1.86
CA PRO A 90 -11.68 9.44 1.76
C PRO A 90 -11.67 10.17 3.12
N ASN A 91 -12.02 9.47 4.21
CA ASN A 91 -11.99 10.02 5.57
C ASN A 91 -10.61 9.96 6.24
N ARG A 92 -9.59 9.42 5.59
CA ARG A 92 -8.23 9.40 6.13
C ARG A 92 -7.68 10.81 6.26
N LYS A 93 -6.90 11.00 7.34
CA LYS A 93 -6.16 12.22 7.61
C LYS A 93 -4.67 11.92 7.49
N PHE A 94 -3.99 12.76 6.74
CA PHE A 94 -2.55 12.77 6.65
C PHE A 94 -2.04 14.05 7.30
N TYR A 95 -0.81 14.05 7.75
CA TYR A 95 -0.20 15.20 8.39
C TYR A 95 1.18 15.43 7.79
N ARG A 96 1.51 16.68 7.55
CA ARG A 96 2.89 17.05 7.25
C ARG A 96 3.78 16.84 8.48
N ALA A 97 5.08 16.88 8.26
CA ALA A 97 6.04 16.94 9.35
C ALA A 97 5.75 18.18 10.21
N PRO A 98 5.94 18.10 11.53
CA PRO A 98 5.76 19.25 12.39
C PRO A 98 6.77 20.34 12.05
N GLY A 99 6.33 21.61 12.12
CA GLY A 99 7.22 22.75 11.98
C GLY A 99 8.24 22.82 13.14
N PRO A 100 9.21 23.73 13.04
CA PRO A 100 10.24 23.89 14.06
C PRO A 100 9.62 24.22 15.43
N TYR A 101 10.15 23.60 16.48
CA TYR A 101 9.69 23.86 17.85
C TYR A 101 10.01 25.28 18.29
N LYS A 102 8.98 26.01 18.71
CA LYS A 102 9.09 27.41 19.13
C LYS A 102 9.57 27.60 20.58
N GLY A 103 10.01 26.53 21.24
CA GLY A 103 10.56 26.57 22.60
C GLY A 103 9.53 26.77 23.72
N ARG A 104 8.22 26.77 23.44
CA ARG A 104 7.15 26.98 24.43
C ARG A 104 6.00 25.99 24.23
N GLY A 105 5.58 25.34 25.31
CA GLY A 105 4.50 24.36 25.31
C GLY A 105 4.98 22.95 24.94
N ARG A 106 4.03 22.06 24.59
CA ARG A 106 4.33 20.69 24.16
C ARG A 106 4.94 20.68 22.77
N TYR A 107 5.90 19.80 22.56
CA TYR A 107 6.50 19.57 21.24
C TYR A 107 5.41 19.19 20.21
N PRO A 108 5.33 19.85 19.05
CA PRO A 108 4.35 19.48 18.04
C PRO A 108 4.68 18.10 17.46
N VAL A 109 3.67 17.21 17.45
CA VAL A 109 3.80 15.84 16.90
C VAL A 109 3.45 15.82 15.41
N HIS A 110 2.56 16.71 14.98
CA HIS A 110 2.06 16.77 13.60
C HIS A 110 2.10 18.21 13.08
N GLY A 111 2.33 18.37 11.79
CA GLY A 111 2.14 19.61 11.05
C GLY A 111 0.72 19.75 10.52
N ASP A 112 0.56 20.48 9.41
CA ASP A 112 -0.74 20.73 8.80
C ASP A 112 -1.45 19.47 8.35
N VAL A 113 -2.77 19.46 8.49
CA VAL A 113 -3.60 18.32 8.13
C VAL A 113 -3.96 18.37 6.63
N PHE A 114 -3.87 17.22 5.98
CA PHE A 114 -4.39 16.98 4.64
C PHE A 114 -5.52 15.95 4.70
N ARG A 115 -6.66 16.25 4.09
CA ARG A 115 -7.84 15.37 4.01
C ARG A 115 -8.34 15.29 2.57
N LEU A 116 -8.45 14.09 2.03
CA LEU A 116 -8.96 13.86 0.66
C LEU A 116 -10.36 14.43 0.44
N SER A 117 -11.22 14.38 1.47
CA SER A 117 -12.61 14.88 1.42
C SER A 117 -12.75 16.40 1.60
N GLN A 118 -11.67 17.14 1.82
CA GLN A 118 -11.70 18.57 2.13
C GLN A 118 -10.64 19.34 1.34
N ASN A 119 -11.00 19.81 0.16
CA ASN A 119 -10.08 20.51 -0.76
C ASN A 119 -9.34 21.70 -0.13
N LYS A 120 -9.97 22.41 0.83
CA LYS A 120 -9.33 23.50 1.58
C LYS A 120 -8.12 23.09 2.43
N THR A 121 -7.93 21.78 2.65
CA THR A 121 -6.78 21.23 3.38
C THR A 121 -5.69 20.72 2.44
N TRP A 122 -5.92 20.82 1.13
CA TRP A 122 -4.93 20.40 0.14
C TRP A 122 -3.85 21.48 0.02
N HIS A 123 -2.63 21.01 -0.03
CA HIS A 123 -1.44 21.83 -0.26
C HIS A 123 -1.03 21.70 -1.72
N ASP A 124 -0.16 22.58 -2.17
CA ASP A 124 0.52 22.38 -3.45
C ASP A 124 1.26 21.05 -3.45
N ALA A 125 1.30 20.41 -4.60
CA ALA A 125 2.03 19.16 -4.75
C ALA A 125 3.53 19.39 -4.54
N ASP A 126 4.17 18.55 -3.74
CA ASP A 126 5.61 18.63 -3.51
C ASP A 126 6.39 18.19 -4.77
N GLU A 127 5.79 17.26 -5.56
CA GLU A 127 6.33 16.78 -6.85
C GLU A 127 5.18 16.59 -7.84
N GLN A 128 5.44 16.87 -9.11
CA GLN A 128 4.51 16.65 -10.22
C GLN A 128 5.28 16.04 -11.39
N TRP A 129 4.71 15.05 -12.03
CA TRP A 129 5.21 14.51 -13.29
C TRP A 129 4.04 14.23 -14.23
N GLU A 130 4.29 14.39 -15.51
CA GLU A 130 3.35 14.03 -16.56
C GLU A 130 3.86 12.75 -17.22
N CYS A 131 2.95 11.79 -17.44
CA CYS A 131 3.23 10.62 -18.25
C CYS A 131 2.58 10.87 -19.62
N ASP A 132 3.38 10.86 -20.68
CA ASP A 132 2.84 10.81 -22.03
C ASP A 132 2.33 9.38 -22.27
N ASP A 133 1.01 9.22 -22.37
CA ASP A 133 0.39 7.98 -22.79
C ASP A 133 0.63 7.85 -24.32
N GLU A 134 1.53 6.93 -24.72
CA GLU A 134 1.70 6.51 -26.12
C GLU A 134 0.66 5.46 -26.53
#